data_c240b1774fceb2216fd16382079c47e7
#
_entry.id   c240b1774fceb2216fd16382079c47e7
#
_cell.length_a   1.000
_cell.length_b   1.000
_cell.length_c   1.000
_cell.angle_alpha   90.00
_cell.angle_beta   90.00
_cell.angle_gamma   90.00
#
_symmetry.space_group_name_H-M   'P 1'
#
loop_
_entity.id
_entity.type
_entity.pdbx_description
1 polymer ?
#
loop_
_entity_poly.entity_id
_entity_poly.type
_entity_poly.pdbx_seq_one_letter_code
_entity_poly.pdbx_strand_id
1 'polypeptide(L)'
;MALQFIPTVWAARLLTALEGALVYGQRSVVNREYEGEIRKAGSTVKIASIGDVNIGTYTKDTDIDDPEILTDSEQSLSIDQAKYFNFYVDSIDRAQQNVNVLDEAMRRSAWALRSAADTYLATVMSSAVDAGNVIGSTATPIIPDKDNAYEYLVDLGVLLDEANVPLEGRFV
;
A
#
# COMPACT_ATOMS: atom_id res chain seq x y z
N MET A 1 7.49 -10.90 -41.26
CA MET A 1 7.96 -9.66 -40.61
C MET A 1 7.55 -9.75 -39.15
N ALA A 2 8.49 -9.94 -38.25
CA ALA A 2 8.19 -9.90 -36.81
C ALA A 2 7.87 -8.46 -36.42
N LEU A 3 6.65 -8.19 -35.96
CA LEU A 3 6.30 -6.92 -35.36
C LEU A 3 7.16 -6.74 -34.10
N GLN A 4 8.13 -5.84 -34.15
CA GLN A 4 8.83 -5.41 -32.94
C GLN A 4 7.81 -4.63 -32.09
N PHE A 5 7.17 -5.33 -31.17
CA PHE A 5 6.46 -4.70 -30.07
C PHE A 5 7.50 -3.94 -29.25
N ILE A 6 7.30 -2.67 -29.03
CA ILE A 6 8.15 -1.87 -28.13
C ILE A 6 7.65 -2.12 -26.70
N PRO A 7 8.28 -3.06 -25.95
CA PRO A 7 7.77 -3.48 -24.63
C PRO A 7 7.71 -2.33 -23.63
N THR A 8 8.57 -1.34 -23.79
CA THR A 8 8.69 -0.17 -22.91
C THR A 8 7.45 0.74 -22.96
N VAL A 9 6.86 0.96 -24.15
CA VAL A 9 5.65 1.79 -24.29
C VAL A 9 4.44 1.11 -23.66
N TRP A 10 4.34 -0.21 -23.79
CA TRP A 10 3.27 -1.01 -23.19
C TRP A 10 3.40 -1.06 -21.67
N ALA A 11 4.61 -1.23 -21.16
CA ALA A 11 4.87 -1.21 -19.73
C ALA A 11 4.50 0.14 -19.10
N ALA A 12 4.85 1.25 -19.75
CA ALA A 12 4.51 2.60 -19.29
C ALA A 12 2.98 2.84 -19.25
N ARG A 13 2.24 2.42 -20.29
CA ARG A 13 0.77 2.52 -20.31
C ARG A 13 0.11 1.66 -19.24
N LEU A 14 0.61 0.43 -19.04
CA LEU A 14 0.14 -0.46 -17.99
C LEU A 14 0.36 0.16 -16.62
N LEU A 15 1.53 0.70 -16.36
CA LEU A 15 1.88 1.32 -15.08
C LEU A 15 0.97 2.51 -14.78
N THR A 16 0.74 3.40 -15.76
CA THR A 16 -0.16 4.54 -15.60
C THR A 16 -1.60 4.09 -15.30
N ALA A 17 -2.09 3.04 -16.00
CA ALA A 17 -3.41 2.48 -15.75
C ALA A 17 -3.51 1.81 -14.37
N LEU A 18 -2.41 1.27 -13.88
CA LEU A 18 -2.31 0.62 -12.58
C LEU A 18 -2.36 1.64 -11.45
N GLU A 19 -1.57 2.72 -11.53
CA GLU A 19 -1.49 3.75 -10.48
C GLU A 19 -2.81 4.49 -10.26
N GLY A 20 -3.54 4.79 -11.31
CA GLY A 20 -4.76 5.63 -11.25
C GLY A 20 -5.98 4.99 -10.61
N ALA A 21 -5.92 3.74 -10.17
CA ALA A 21 -7.12 3.03 -9.71
C ALA A 21 -6.87 2.00 -8.59
N LEU A 22 -5.71 2.04 -7.93
CA LEU A 22 -5.48 1.36 -6.65
C LEU A 22 -6.30 2.09 -5.58
N VAL A 23 -6.95 1.36 -4.69
CA VAL A 23 -7.67 1.91 -3.53
C VAL A 23 -6.73 1.96 -2.32
N TYR A 24 -6.21 0.82 -1.92
CA TYR A 24 -5.26 0.74 -0.79
C TYR A 24 -3.84 1.15 -1.17
N GLY A 25 -3.43 0.94 -2.42
CA GLY A 25 -2.11 1.30 -2.93
C GLY A 25 -1.96 2.74 -3.42
N GLN A 26 -2.88 3.65 -3.09
CA GLN A 26 -2.75 5.08 -3.45
C GLN A 26 -1.59 5.73 -2.70
N ARG A 27 -0.94 6.71 -3.35
CA ARG A 27 0.16 7.49 -2.75
C ARG A 27 -0.23 8.22 -1.46
N SER A 28 -1.50 8.52 -1.31
CA SER A 28 -2.05 9.13 -0.11
C SER A 28 -2.16 8.18 1.07
N VAL A 29 -2.25 6.87 0.83
CA VAL A 29 -2.47 5.83 1.84
C VAL A 29 -1.19 5.12 2.20
N VAL A 30 -0.30 4.87 1.23
CA VAL A 30 0.97 4.15 1.44
C VAL A 30 2.18 5.00 1.12
N ASN A 31 3.23 4.87 1.92
CA ASN A 31 4.51 5.48 1.63
C ASN A 31 5.19 4.77 0.45
N ARG A 32 5.63 5.54 -0.55
CA ARG A 32 6.29 5.05 -1.77
C ARG A 32 7.73 5.56 -1.93
N GLU A 33 8.33 6.09 -0.87
CA GLU A 33 9.68 6.66 -0.92
C GLU A 33 10.74 5.63 -1.30
N TYR A 34 10.54 4.38 -0.91
CA TYR A 34 11.48 3.27 -1.17
C TYR A 34 11.21 2.54 -2.49
N GLU A 35 10.23 2.96 -3.28
CA GLU A 35 9.85 2.30 -4.55
C GLU A 35 11.03 2.22 -5.54
N GLY A 36 11.88 3.25 -5.58
CA GLY A 36 13.07 3.29 -6.44
C GLY A 36 14.18 2.27 -6.10
N GLU A 37 14.17 1.75 -4.88
CA GLU A 37 15.14 0.75 -4.42
C GLU A 37 14.70 -0.69 -4.72
N ILE A 38 13.41 -0.89 -5.01
CA ILE A 38 12.83 -2.19 -5.32
C ILE A 38 13.16 -2.56 -6.77
N ARG A 39 14.07 -3.51 -6.97
CA ARG A 39 14.54 -3.92 -8.30
C ARG A 39 13.92 -5.22 -8.78
N LYS A 40 13.66 -6.15 -7.88
CA LYS A 40 13.11 -7.49 -8.21
C LYS A 40 12.49 -8.15 -6.98
N ALA A 41 11.63 -9.14 -7.20
CA ALA A 41 11.17 -10.03 -6.13
C ALA A 41 12.36 -10.75 -5.47
N GLY A 42 12.31 -10.88 -4.16
CA GLY A 42 13.39 -11.45 -3.33
C GLY A 42 14.44 -10.43 -2.89
N SER A 43 14.32 -9.14 -3.26
CA SER A 43 15.16 -8.10 -2.67
C SER A 43 14.63 -7.69 -1.30
N THR A 44 15.54 -7.23 -0.45
CA THR A 44 15.23 -6.68 0.88
C THR A 44 15.65 -5.22 0.89
N VAL A 45 14.74 -4.35 1.27
CA VAL A 45 15.01 -2.93 1.49
C VAL A 45 15.14 -2.71 2.99
N LYS A 46 16.23 -2.07 3.40
CA LYS A 46 16.50 -1.73 4.80
C LYS A 46 16.04 -0.31 5.07
N ILE A 47 15.17 -0.16 6.05
CA ILE A 47 14.62 1.12 6.48
C ILE A 47 15.24 1.41 7.85
N ALA A 48 16.09 2.42 7.93
CA ALA A 48 16.63 2.88 9.19
C ALA A 48 15.66 3.89 9.82
N SER A 49 15.37 3.72 11.09
CA SER A 49 14.63 4.69 11.90
C SER A 49 15.45 5.05 13.13
N ILE A 50 15.35 6.32 13.53
CA ILE A 50 15.97 6.82 14.76
C ILE A 50 14.93 6.70 15.87
N GLY A 51 15.34 6.16 17.02
CA GLY A 51 14.47 6.06 18.20
C GLY A 51 14.11 7.43 18.77
N ASP A 52 13.09 7.45 19.62
CA ASP A 52 12.65 8.66 20.29
C ASP A 52 13.75 9.19 21.21
N VAL A 53 13.86 10.52 21.29
CA VAL A 53 14.80 11.22 22.15
C VAL A 53 14.11 11.57 23.47
N ASN A 54 14.75 11.24 24.59
CA ASN A 54 14.22 11.62 25.91
C ASN A 54 14.43 13.12 26.18
N ILE A 55 13.38 13.79 26.63
CA ILE A 55 13.42 15.20 26.99
C ILE A 55 13.57 15.30 28.50
N GLY A 56 14.72 15.78 28.96
CA GLY A 56 14.99 16.05 30.36
C GLY A 56 14.43 17.42 30.81
N THR A 57 14.13 17.56 32.11
CA THR A 57 13.71 18.82 32.68
C THR A 57 14.95 19.51 33.29
N TYR A 58 15.26 20.71 32.81
CA TYR A 58 16.33 21.52 33.37
C TYR A 58 15.91 22.09 34.71
N THR A 59 16.75 21.90 35.74
CA THR A 59 16.64 22.56 37.05
C THR A 59 17.84 23.44 37.23
N LYS A 60 17.61 24.70 37.65
CA LYS A 60 18.67 25.66 37.90
C LYS A 60 19.64 25.13 38.97
N ASP A 61 20.93 25.33 38.76
CA ASP A 61 22.02 24.93 39.65
C ASP A 61 22.21 23.40 39.81
N THR A 62 21.69 22.61 38.85
CA THR A 62 21.90 21.17 38.75
C THR A 62 22.57 20.86 37.39
N ASP A 63 23.58 20.00 37.40
CA ASP A 63 24.21 19.54 36.16
C ASP A 63 23.19 18.81 35.29
N ILE A 64 23.31 19.01 33.97
CA ILE A 64 22.51 18.29 32.98
C ILE A 64 23.05 16.86 32.87
N ASP A 65 22.15 15.89 32.71
CA ASP A 65 22.51 14.49 32.47
C ASP A 65 23.43 14.33 31.26
N ASP A 66 24.25 13.29 31.28
CA ASP A 66 25.12 12.97 30.14
C ASP A 66 24.33 12.83 28.84
N PRO A 67 24.92 13.19 27.68
CA PRO A 67 24.26 13.07 26.39
C PRO A 67 23.77 11.64 26.12
N GLU A 68 22.51 11.51 25.74
CA GLU A 68 21.93 10.23 25.34
C GLU A 68 22.53 9.75 24.02
N ILE A 69 22.87 8.46 23.97
CA ILE A 69 23.27 7.82 22.70
C ILE A 69 22.00 7.46 21.95
N LEU A 70 21.81 8.05 20.77
CA LEU A 70 20.69 7.74 19.91
C LEU A 70 20.73 6.26 19.52
N THR A 71 19.61 5.57 19.76
CA THR A 71 19.42 4.19 19.28
C THR A 71 18.86 4.24 17.88
N ASP A 72 19.51 3.57 16.96
CA ASP A 72 18.97 3.29 15.63
C ASP A 72 18.25 1.94 15.63
N SER A 73 17.14 1.86 14.92
CA SER A 73 16.47 0.61 14.63
C SER A 73 16.43 0.40 13.12
N GLU A 74 16.74 -0.81 12.69
CA GLU A 74 16.68 -1.21 11.29
C GLU A 74 15.46 -2.11 11.08
N GLN A 75 14.53 -1.66 10.27
CA GLN A 75 13.42 -2.48 9.79
C GLN A 75 13.72 -2.97 8.38
N SER A 76 13.51 -4.26 8.14
CA SER A 76 13.71 -4.84 6.80
C SER A 76 12.37 -5.11 6.12
N LEU A 77 12.19 -4.51 4.94
CA LEU A 77 11.06 -4.77 4.05
C LEU A 77 11.46 -5.85 3.05
N SER A 78 10.84 -7.01 3.14
CA SER A 78 11.06 -8.12 2.20
C SER A 78 10.06 -8.06 1.05
N ILE A 79 10.58 -8.08 -0.18
CA ILE A 79 9.77 -8.08 -1.41
C ILE A 79 9.51 -9.53 -1.82
N ASP A 80 8.42 -10.10 -1.37
CA ASP A 80 8.06 -11.51 -1.56
C ASP A 80 7.04 -11.76 -2.68
N GLN A 81 6.36 -10.71 -3.17
CA GLN A 81 5.30 -10.83 -4.15
C GLN A 81 5.77 -10.44 -5.56
N ALA A 82 5.50 -11.32 -6.53
CA ALA A 82 5.64 -11.03 -7.95
C ALA A 82 4.41 -11.58 -8.68
N LYS A 83 3.70 -10.72 -9.38
CA LYS A 83 2.51 -11.10 -10.16
C LYS A 83 2.78 -10.78 -11.62
N TYR A 84 2.36 -11.67 -12.52
CA TYR A 84 2.46 -11.45 -13.95
C TYR A 84 1.17 -11.91 -14.65
N PHE A 85 0.97 -11.44 -15.85
CA PHE A 85 -0.04 -11.98 -16.77
C PHE A 85 0.65 -12.41 -18.06
N ASN A 86 0.08 -13.42 -18.72
CA ASN A 86 0.52 -13.88 -20.01
C ASN A 86 -0.69 -14.30 -20.83
N PHE A 87 -0.79 -13.84 -22.07
CA PHE A 87 -1.82 -14.28 -23.02
C PHE A 87 -1.23 -14.34 -24.43
N TYR A 88 -1.75 -15.23 -25.22
CA TYR A 88 -1.39 -15.41 -26.61
C TYR A 88 -2.60 -15.10 -27.51
N VAL A 89 -2.36 -14.37 -28.58
CA VAL A 89 -3.36 -14.08 -29.62
C VAL A 89 -2.85 -14.67 -30.94
N ASP A 90 -3.58 -15.59 -31.51
CA ASP A 90 -3.23 -16.20 -32.78
C ASP A 90 -3.20 -15.15 -33.92
N SER A 91 -2.30 -15.34 -34.87
CA SER A 91 -2.16 -14.44 -36.02
C SER A 91 -3.37 -14.48 -36.95
N ILE A 92 -4.09 -15.62 -37.04
CA ILE A 92 -5.29 -15.79 -37.84
C ILE A 92 -6.45 -15.02 -37.23
N ASP A 93 -6.65 -15.15 -35.92
CA ASP A 93 -7.66 -14.41 -35.17
C ASP A 93 -7.43 -12.89 -35.23
N ARG A 94 -6.16 -12.45 -35.17
CA ARG A 94 -5.78 -11.04 -35.30
C ARG A 94 -6.17 -10.46 -36.68
N ALA A 95 -6.04 -11.23 -37.77
CA ALA A 95 -6.38 -10.78 -39.10
C ALA A 95 -7.91 -10.69 -39.35
N GLN A 96 -8.70 -11.47 -38.62
CA GLN A 96 -10.16 -11.54 -38.76
C GLN A 96 -10.90 -10.58 -37.81
N GLN A 97 -10.24 -10.08 -36.76
CA GLN A 97 -10.86 -9.24 -35.74
C GLN A 97 -10.83 -7.77 -36.15
N ASN A 98 -12.01 -7.21 -36.30
CA ASN A 98 -12.24 -5.77 -36.56
C ASN A 98 -12.31 -4.93 -35.26
N VAL A 99 -11.88 -5.48 -34.11
CA VAL A 99 -11.96 -4.83 -32.79
C VAL A 99 -10.60 -4.84 -32.12
N ASN A 100 -10.29 -3.79 -31.34
CA ASN A 100 -9.07 -3.67 -30.53
C ASN A 100 -9.06 -4.67 -29.35
N VAL A 101 -9.08 -5.97 -29.67
CA VAL A 101 -9.05 -7.06 -28.67
C VAL A 101 -7.82 -6.96 -27.78
N LEU A 102 -6.70 -6.50 -28.35
CA LEU A 102 -5.47 -6.34 -27.60
C LEU A 102 -5.58 -5.24 -26.52
N ASP A 103 -6.20 -4.10 -26.86
CA ASP A 103 -6.39 -3.01 -25.90
C ASP A 103 -7.37 -3.41 -24.79
N GLU A 104 -8.40 -4.17 -25.11
CA GLU A 104 -9.32 -4.70 -24.12
C GLU A 104 -8.65 -5.76 -23.22
N ALA A 105 -7.84 -6.64 -23.79
CA ALA A 105 -7.07 -7.63 -23.03
C ALA A 105 -6.08 -6.96 -22.08
N MET A 106 -5.40 -5.90 -22.52
CA MET A 106 -4.50 -5.11 -21.68
C MET A 106 -5.24 -4.40 -20.55
N ARG A 107 -6.40 -3.84 -20.81
CA ARG A 107 -7.24 -3.19 -19.81
C ARG A 107 -7.72 -4.16 -18.73
N ARG A 108 -8.17 -5.37 -19.14
CA ARG A 108 -8.55 -6.44 -18.22
C ARG A 108 -7.37 -6.96 -17.41
N SER A 109 -6.21 -7.10 -18.04
CA SER A 109 -4.99 -7.54 -17.36
C SER A 109 -4.51 -6.51 -16.33
N ALA A 110 -4.57 -5.22 -16.67
CA ALA A 110 -4.28 -4.14 -15.73
C ALA A 110 -5.24 -4.13 -14.53
N TRP A 111 -6.54 -4.34 -14.80
CA TRP A 111 -7.53 -4.46 -13.72
C TRP A 111 -7.27 -5.67 -12.81
N ALA A 112 -6.94 -6.83 -13.40
CA ALA A 112 -6.65 -8.04 -12.63
C ALA A 112 -5.40 -7.91 -11.75
N LEU A 113 -4.31 -7.32 -12.29
CA LEU A 113 -3.10 -7.04 -11.51
C LEU A 113 -3.38 -6.07 -10.35
N ARG A 114 -4.15 -5.04 -10.62
CA ARG A 114 -4.56 -4.05 -9.63
C ARG A 114 -5.38 -4.66 -8.50
N SER A 115 -6.41 -5.44 -8.86
CA SER A 115 -7.23 -6.15 -7.88
C SER A 115 -6.40 -7.12 -7.03
N ALA A 116 -5.42 -7.81 -7.63
CA ALA A 116 -4.52 -8.70 -6.91
C ALA A 116 -3.59 -7.93 -5.94
N ALA A 117 -3.09 -6.76 -6.35
CA ALA A 117 -2.26 -5.91 -5.51
C ALA A 117 -3.05 -5.33 -4.31
N ASP A 118 -4.23 -4.76 -4.57
CA ASP A 118 -5.08 -4.22 -3.52
C ASP A 118 -5.57 -5.29 -2.54
N THR A 119 -5.92 -6.47 -3.02
CA THR A 119 -6.31 -7.59 -2.16
C THR A 119 -5.15 -8.00 -1.24
N TYR A 120 -3.93 -8.05 -1.77
CA TYR A 120 -2.76 -8.36 -0.96
C TYR A 120 -2.49 -7.28 0.09
N LEU A 121 -2.51 -6.00 -0.29
CA LEU A 121 -2.34 -4.88 0.63
C LEU A 121 -3.41 -4.88 1.72
N ALA A 122 -4.68 -5.08 1.37
CA ALA A 122 -5.76 -5.19 2.36
C ALA A 122 -5.52 -6.34 3.36
N THR A 123 -5.01 -7.49 2.87
CA THR A 123 -4.67 -8.62 3.74
C THR A 123 -3.52 -8.28 4.69
N VAL A 124 -2.46 -7.64 4.20
CA VAL A 124 -1.33 -7.21 5.03
C VAL A 124 -1.77 -6.20 6.06
N MET A 125 -2.51 -5.15 5.65
CA MET A 125 -3.05 -4.13 6.56
C MET A 125 -3.92 -4.75 7.65
N SER A 126 -4.88 -5.62 7.27
CA SER A 126 -5.77 -6.26 8.24
C SER A 126 -5.06 -7.19 9.22
N SER A 127 -3.96 -7.81 8.81
CA SER A 127 -3.16 -8.66 9.69
C SER A 127 -2.24 -7.89 10.63
N ALA A 128 -1.89 -6.66 10.28
CA ALA A 128 -0.99 -5.80 11.05
C ALA A 128 -1.71 -4.88 12.04
N VAL A 129 -3.03 -4.78 11.96
CA VAL A 129 -3.83 -3.95 12.88
C VAL A 129 -3.81 -4.56 14.28
N ASP A 130 -3.55 -3.72 15.30
CA ASP A 130 -3.66 -4.10 16.70
C ASP A 130 -5.09 -4.54 17.04
N ALA A 131 -5.24 -5.60 17.84
CA ALA A 131 -6.54 -6.14 18.21
C ALA A 131 -7.44 -5.12 18.93
N GLY A 132 -6.87 -4.14 19.64
CA GLY A 132 -7.59 -3.05 20.28
C GLY A 132 -8.21 -2.06 19.27
N ASN A 133 -7.70 -2.00 18.05
CA ASN A 133 -8.16 -1.10 17.00
C ASN A 133 -9.11 -1.78 15.99
N VAL A 134 -9.56 -3.00 16.30
CA VAL A 134 -10.51 -3.74 15.46
C VAL A 134 -11.90 -3.67 16.05
N ILE A 135 -12.84 -3.07 15.34
CA ILE A 135 -14.24 -3.03 15.72
C ILE A 135 -14.98 -4.17 15.00
N GLY A 136 -15.54 -5.10 15.78
CA GLY A 136 -16.19 -6.29 15.25
C GLY A 136 -15.24 -7.45 14.96
N SER A 137 -15.82 -8.58 14.61
CA SER A 137 -15.07 -9.80 14.25
C SER A 137 -15.88 -10.67 13.30
N THR A 138 -15.27 -11.72 12.74
CA THR A 138 -16.00 -12.71 11.93
C THR A 138 -17.11 -13.40 12.72
N ALA A 139 -16.94 -13.59 14.04
CA ALA A 139 -17.94 -14.18 14.92
C ALA A 139 -19.03 -13.19 15.35
N THR A 140 -18.68 -11.91 15.47
CA THR A 140 -19.58 -10.81 15.83
C THR A 140 -19.44 -9.67 14.83
N PRO A 141 -19.95 -9.83 13.60
CA PRO A 141 -19.82 -8.81 12.57
C PRO A 141 -20.62 -7.57 12.93
N ILE A 142 -20.09 -6.40 12.58
CA ILE A 142 -20.84 -5.16 12.63
C ILE A 142 -21.90 -5.20 11.54
N ILE A 143 -23.13 -4.85 11.90
CA ILE A 143 -24.26 -4.70 10.98
C ILE A 143 -24.67 -3.23 11.01
N PRO A 144 -24.06 -2.38 10.17
CA PRO A 144 -24.44 -0.97 10.12
C PRO A 144 -25.86 -0.81 9.59
N ASP A 145 -26.62 0.07 10.21
CA ASP A 145 -27.92 0.51 9.74
C ASP A 145 -27.97 2.04 9.61
N LYS A 146 -29.11 2.58 9.22
CA LYS A 146 -29.28 4.02 9.01
C LYS A 146 -29.08 4.86 10.29
N ASP A 147 -29.23 4.25 11.46
CA ASP A 147 -29.22 4.95 12.74
C ASP A 147 -27.83 4.90 13.40
N ASN A 148 -27.03 3.86 13.16
CA ASN A 148 -25.74 3.62 13.81
C ASN A 148 -24.51 3.73 12.89
N ALA A 149 -24.66 3.76 11.56
CA ALA A 149 -23.53 3.78 10.62
C ALA A 149 -22.59 4.97 10.84
N TYR A 150 -23.13 6.13 11.19
CA TYR A 150 -22.32 7.33 11.47
C TYR A 150 -21.55 7.19 12.78
N GLU A 151 -22.13 6.56 13.80
CA GLU A 151 -21.49 6.35 15.10
C GLU A 151 -20.22 5.51 14.95
N TYR A 152 -20.24 4.45 14.13
CA TYR A 152 -19.03 3.64 13.85
C TYR A 152 -17.90 4.45 13.22
N LEU A 153 -18.21 5.41 12.35
CA LEU A 153 -17.19 6.30 11.77
C LEU A 153 -16.60 7.24 12.83
N VAL A 154 -17.45 7.73 13.74
CA VAL A 154 -16.99 8.57 14.86
C VAL A 154 -16.10 7.76 15.80
N ASP A 155 -16.49 6.54 16.14
CA ASP A 155 -15.71 5.65 17.01
C ASP A 155 -14.33 5.34 16.42
N LEU A 156 -14.24 5.10 15.11
CA LEU A 156 -12.96 4.95 14.42
C LEU A 156 -12.10 6.23 14.51
N GLY A 157 -12.73 7.41 14.42
CA GLY A 157 -12.07 8.69 14.62
C GLY A 157 -11.52 8.84 16.05
N VAL A 158 -12.28 8.44 17.05
CA VAL A 158 -11.87 8.46 18.46
C VAL A 158 -10.65 7.56 18.71
N LEU A 159 -10.63 6.36 18.15
CA LEU A 159 -9.47 5.45 18.25
C LEU A 159 -8.19 6.09 17.68
N LEU A 160 -8.31 6.82 16.56
CA LEU A 160 -7.17 7.56 16.00
C LEU A 160 -6.73 8.74 16.87
N ASP A 161 -7.67 9.43 17.54
CA ASP A 161 -7.38 10.52 18.45
C ASP A 161 -6.70 10.01 19.73
N GLU A 162 -7.18 8.92 20.30
CA GLU A 162 -6.57 8.26 21.47
C GLU A 162 -5.13 7.78 21.19
N ALA A 163 -4.88 7.34 19.95
CA ALA A 163 -3.55 6.96 19.49
C ALA A 163 -2.65 8.16 19.10
N ASN A 164 -3.09 9.41 19.30
CA ASN A 164 -2.38 10.64 18.92
C ASN A 164 -1.94 10.68 17.44
N VAL A 165 -2.72 10.07 16.55
CA VAL A 165 -2.45 10.12 15.10
C VAL A 165 -2.70 11.55 14.59
N PRO A 166 -1.81 12.15 13.78
CA PRO A 166 -2.02 13.47 13.21
C PRO A 166 -3.35 13.56 12.44
N LEU A 167 -4.01 14.72 12.49
CA LEU A 167 -5.28 14.93 11.78
C LEU A 167 -5.12 14.95 10.26
N GLU A 168 -3.95 15.37 9.78
CA GLU A 168 -3.65 15.41 8.35
C GLU A 168 -3.35 14.01 7.82
N GLY A 169 -3.90 13.68 6.65
CA GLY A 169 -3.66 12.40 5.99
C GLY A 169 -4.47 11.22 6.51
N ARG A 170 -5.50 11.44 7.31
CA ARG A 170 -6.44 10.38 7.71
C ARG A 170 -7.39 10.07 6.55
N PHE A 171 -7.59 8.79 6.28
CA PHE A 171 -8.50 8.28 5.24
C PHE A 171 -9.52 7.33 5.85
N VAL A 172 -10.74 7.39 5.34
CA VAL A 172 -11.87 6.50 5.67
C VAL A 172 -12.37 5.83 4.39
#